data_53d8b10c0141f26f065ad883bdbc74cc
#
_entry.id   53d8b10c0141f26f065ad883bdbc74cc
#
_cell.length_a   1.000
_cell.length_b   1.000
_cell.length_c   1.000
_cell.angle_alpha   90.00
_cell.angle_beta   90.00
_cell.angle_gamma   90.00
#
_symmetry.space_group_name_H-M   'P 1'
#
loop_
_entity.id
_entity.type
_entity.pdbx_description
1 polymer ?
#
loop_
_entity_poly.entity_id
_entity_poly.type
_entity_poly.pdbx_seq_one_letter_code
_entity_poly.pdbx_strand_id
1 'polypeptide(L)'
;LDPMGRDILLEQISLYHQRRKNTVLLVSHSMEDVARYVDRIIVMDHGQVRFDDAPAAVFRHYKELEEIGLAAPQMTYLMHALREKGADVDTDAATVKEAADAIERWLRNRLG
;
A
#
# COMPACT_ATOMS: atom_id res chain seq x y z
N LEU A 1 17.00 -9.32 9.33
CA LEU A 1 17.47 -8.41 8.28
C LEU A 1 17.18 -6.97 8.65
N ASP A 2 18.11 -6.07 8.37
CA ASP A 2 17.85 -4.65 8.51
C ASP A 2 16.90 -4.16 7.41
N PRO A 3 16.31 -2.95 7.54
CA PRO A 3 15.36 -2.47 6.56
C PRO A 3 15.91 -2.40 5.13
N MET A 4 17.16 -2.00 4.97
CA MET A 4 17.78 -1.90 3.64
C MET A 4 17.98 -3.29 3.02
N GLY A 5 18.47 -4.26 3.80
CA GLY A 5 18.65 -5.63 3.33
C GLY A 5 17.33 -6.29 2.95
N ARG A 6 16.28 -6.00 3.72
CA ARG A 6 14.93 -6.49 3.41
C ARG A 6 14.41 -5.91 2.10
N ASP A 7 14.59 -4.62 1.87
CA ASP A 7 14.16 -3.97 0.64
C ASP A 7 14.87 -4.54 -0.59
N ILE A 8 16.17 -4.77 -0.49
CA ILE A 8 16.94 -5.37 -1.58
C ILE A 8 16.43 -6.78 -1.89
N LEU A 9 16.19 -7.58 -0.86
CA LEU A 9 15.67 -8.94 -1.03
C LEU A 9 14.30 -8.94 -1.69
N LEU A 10 13.39 -8.08 -1.23
CA LEU A 10 12.03 -7.99 -1.77
C LEU A 10 12.04 -7.51 -3.22
N GLU A 11 12.91 -6.58 -3.57
CA GLU A 11 13.06 -6.16 -4.97
C GLU A 11 13.53 -7.30 -5.86
N GLN A 12 14.49 -8.09 -5.40
CA GLN A 12 14.97 -9.25 -6.16
C GLN A 12 13.89 -10.30 -6.35
N ILE A 13 13.09 -10.56 -5.32
CA ILE A 13 11.97 -11.51 -5.40
C ILE A 13 10.94 -10.99 -6.40
N SER A 14 10.63 -9.70 -6.37
CA SER A 14 9.67 -9.08 -7.27
C SER A 14 10.12 -9.19 -8.73
N LEU A 15 11.39 -8.92 -9.00
CA LEU A 15 11.97 -9.06 -10.35
C LEU A 15 11.93 -10.50 -10.81
N TYR A 16 12.26 -11.43 -9.95
CA TYR A 16 12.21 -12.86 -10.26
C TYR A 16 10.78 -13.27 -10.63
N HIS A 17 9.80 -12.84 -9.85
CA HIS A 17 8.39 -13.09 -10.10
C HIS A 17 7.96 -12.56 -11.48
N GLN A 18 8.35 -11.34 -11.82
CA GLN A 18 7.99 -10.72 -13.09
C GLN A 18 8.59 -11.46 -14.28
N ARG A 19 9.85 -11.92 -14.16
CA ARG A 19 10.55 -12.63 -15.24
C ARG A 19 10.05 -14.04 -15.44
N ARG A 20 9.78 -14.76 -14.35
CA ARG A 20 9.43 -16.17 -14.37
C ARG A 20 7.92 -16.42 -14.34
N LYS A 21 7.14 -15.40 -14.04
CA LYS A 21 5.69 -15.50 -13.87
C LYS A 21 5.29 -16.54 -12.82
N ASN A 22 6.12 -16.68 -11.79
CA ASN A 22 5.86 -17.57 -10.66
C ASN A 22 4.83 -16.92 -9.73
N THR A 23 4.16 -17.74 -8.93
CA THR A 23 3.37 -17.27 -7.82
C THR A 23 4.25 -17.12 -6.59
N VAL A 24 4.24 -15.95 -5.97
CA VAL A 24 5.00 -15.69 -4.75
C VAL A 24 4.01 -15.32 -3.64
N LEU A 25 4.11 -16.00 -2.50
CA LEU A 25 3.32 -15.73 -1.32
C LEU A 25 4.20 -15.03 -0.29
N LEU A 26 3.83 -13.79 0.08
CA LEU A 26 4.51 -13.01 1.09
C LEU A 26 3.62 -12.92 2.33
N VAL A 27 4.13 -13.39 3.47
CA VAL A 27 3.45 -13.24 4.76
C VAL A 27 4.18 -12.14 5.53
N SER A 28 3.46 -11.07 5.86
CA SER A 28 4.10 -9.90 6.46
C SER A 28 3.11 -9.12 7.34
N HIS A 29 3.63 -8.44 8.34
CA HIS A 29 2.90 -7.44 9.12
C HIS A 29 3.24 -6.03 8.65
N SER A 30 4.16 -5.88 7.71
CA SER A 30 4.58 -4.57 7.19
C SER A 30 3.70 -4.16 6.02
N MET A 31 2.78 -3.26 6.27
CA MET A 31 1.88 -2.74 5.22
C MET A 31 2.64 -1.93 4.18
N GLU A 32 3.79 -1.33 4.55
CA GLU A 32 4.63 -0.61 3.61
C GLU A 32 5.20 -1.56 2.54
N ASP A 33 5.72 -2.73 2.97
CA ASP A 33 6.23 -3.74 2.04
C ASP A 33 5.11 -4.30 1.17
N VAL A 34 3.98 -4.58 1.78
CA VAL A 34 2.81 -5.11 1.06
C VAL A 34 2.36 -4.12 -0.01
N ALA A 35 2.32 -2.82 0.31
CA ALA A 35 1.90 -1.79 -0.64
C ALA A 35 2.84 -1.69 -1.85
N ARG A 36 4.15 -1.98 -1.66
CA ARG A 36 5.15 -1.81 -2.72
C ARG A 36 5.26 -3.00 -3.66
N TYR A 37 5.05 -4.21 -3.16
CA TYR A 37 5.49 -5.41 -3.88
C TYR A 37 4.41 -6.38 -4.28
N VAL A 38 3.19 -6.27 -3.74
CA VAL A 38 2.16 -7.29 -3.99
C VAL A 38 1.06 -6.78 -4.91
N ASP A 39 0.44 -7.72 -5.62
CA ASP A 39 -0.68 -7.43 -6.53
C ASP A 39 -2.03 -7.75 -5.91
N ARG A 40 -2.04 -8.56 -4.87
CA ARG A 40 -3.25 -9.03 -4.21
C ARG A 40 -2.99 -9.20 -2.73
N ILE A 41 -3.90 -8.72 -1.90
CA ILE A 41 -3.80 -8.85 -0.45
C ILE A 41 -4.95 -9.72 0.04
N ILE A 42 -4.60 -10.71 0.85
CA ILE A 42 -5.58 -11.50 1.60
C ILE A 42 -5.37 -11.20 3.07
N VAL A 43 -6.39 -10.64 3.72
CA VAL A 43 -6.35 -10.33 5.16
C VAL A 43 -7.12 -11.39 5.90
N MET A 44 -6.45 -12.04 6.85
CA MET A 44 -7.03 -13.08 7.70
C MET A 44 -7.31 -12.55 9.09
N ASP A 45 -8.45 -12.93 9.65
CA ASP A 45 -8.81 -12.58 11.01
C ASP A 45 -9.64 -13.73 11.60
N HIS A 46 -9.20 -14.26 12.74
CA HIS A 46 -9.86 -15.39 13.42
C HIS A 46 -10.10 -16.57 12.47
N GLY A 47 -9.11 -16.89 11.64
CA GLY A 47 -9.19 -18.01 10.71
C GLY A 47 -10.08 -17.79 9.50
N GLN A 48 -10.57 -16.57 9.31
CA GLN A 48 -11.45 -16.24 8.18
C GLN A 48 -10.85 -15.17 7.32
N VAL A 49 -11.17 -15.19 6.02
CA VAL A 49 -10.76 -14.13 5.08
C VAL A 49 -11.66 -12.91 5.29
N ARG A 50 -11.06 -11.80 5.72
CA ARG A 50 -11.77 -10.54 5.88
C ARG A 50 -11.76 -9.70 4.60
N PHE A 51 -10.63 -9.68 3.92
CA PHE A 51 -10.46 -8.98 2.66
C PHE A 51 -9.64 -9.85 1.72
N ASP A 52 -9.93 -9.73 0.44
CA ASP A 52 -9.21 -10.40 -0.63
C ASP A 52 -9.36 -9.54 -1.88
N ASP A 53 -8.40 -8.65 -2.11
CA ASP A 53 -8.50 -7.71 -3.21
C ASP A 53 -7.13 -7.09 -3.52
N ALA A 54 -7.09 -6.21 -4.52
CA ALA A 54 -5.92 -5.40 -4.83
C ALA A 54 -5.57 -4.49 -3.64
N PRO A 55 -4.29 -4.11 -3.49
CA PRO A 55 -3.86 -3.28 -2.36
C PRO A 55 -4.68 -2.01 -2.18
N ALA A 56 -4.93 -1.25 -3.24
CA ALA A 56 -5.70 -0.01 -3.13
C ALA A 56 -7.09 -0.24 -2.54
N ALA A 57 -7.77 -1.29 -2.98
CA ALA A 57 -9.11 -1.62 -2.50
C ALA A 57 -9.10 -2.02 -1.02
N VAL A 58 -8.09 -2.80 -0.60
CA VAL A 58 -7.97 -3.21 0.81
C VAL A 58 -7.67 -2.01 1.69
N PHE A 59 -6.77 -1.12 1.27
CA PHE A 59 -6.38 0.03 2.09
C PHE A 59 -7.46 1.11 2.19
N ARG A 60 -8.45 1.12 1.32
CA ARG A 60 -9.63 1.96 1.49
C ARG A 60 -10.37 1.64 2.79
N HIS A 61 -10.27 0.41 3.24
CA HIS A 61 -10.88 -0.08 4.47
C HIS A 61 -9.95 0.08 5.68
N TYR A 62 -9.17 1.15 5.74
CA TYR A 62 -8.16 1.33 6.78
C TYR A 62 -8.78 1.35 8.19
N LYS A 63 -9.99 1.87 8.34
CA LYS A 63 -10.67 1.89 9.65
C LYS A 63 -11.02 0.48 10.11
N GLU A 64 -11.48 -0.37 9.20
CA GLU A 64 -11.78 -1.77 9.50
C GLU A 64 -10.52 -2.56 9.78
N LEU A 65 -9.42 -2.28 9.08
CA LEU A 65 -8.12 -2.89 9.35
C LEU A 65 -7.65 -2.55 10.76
N GLU A 66 -7.83 -1.32 11.20
CA GLU A 66 -7.47 -0.90 12.55
C GLU A 66 -8.28 -1.67 13.60
N GLU A 67 -9.55 -1.95 13.34
CA GLU A 67 -10.41 -2.70 14.26
C GLU A 67 -9.90 -4.11 14.53
N ILE A 68 -9.21 -4.70 13.56
CA ILE A 68 -8.64 -6.05 13.73
C ILE A 68 -7.14 -6.03 14.05
N GLY A 69 -6.61 -4.87 14.47
CA GLY A 69 -5.24 -4.75 14.93
C GLY A 69 -4.21 -4.51 13.84
N LEU A 70 -4.64 -4.19 12.63
CA LEU A 70 -3.76 -3.85 11.53
C LEU A 70 -3.79 -2.35 11.27
N ALA A 71 -2.85 -1.89 10.44
CA ALA A 71 -2.83 -0.50 10.01
C ALA A 71 -2.60 -0.45 8.52
N ALA A 72 -3.12 0.57 7.84
CA ALA A 72 -2.77 0.84 6.46
C ALA A 72 -1.37 1.47 6.39
N PRO A 73 -0.78 1.58 5.18
CA PRO A 73 0.46 2.33 5.03
C PRO A 73 0.31 3.78 5.47
N GLN A 74 1.40 4.40 5.93
CA GLN A 74 1.36 5.78 6.42
C GLN A 74 0.83 6.76 5.38
N MET A 75 1.17 6.54 4.10
CA MET A 75 0.71 7.43 3.04
C MET A 75 -0.79 7.37 2.83
N THR A 76 -1.43 6.24 3.13
CA THR A 76 -2.90 6.14 3.10
C THR A 76 -3.52 7.17 4.05
N TYR A 77 -3.03 7.23 5.28
CA TYR A 77 -3.53 8.20 6.27
C TYR A 77 -3.25 9.63 5.86
N LEU A 78 -2.05 9.90 5.33
CA LEU A 78 -1.68 11.23 4.88
C LEU A 78 -2.61 11.71 3.77
N MET A 79 -2.85 10.89 2.77
CA MET A 79 -3.67 11.26 1.62
C MET A 79 -5.13 11.50 2.02
N HIS A 80 -5.66 10.67 2.92
CA HIS A 80 -7.01 10.88 3.44
C HIS A 80 -7.10 12.18 4.27
N ALA A 81 -6.09 12.48 5.08
CA ALA A 81 -6.05 13.70 5.86
C ALA A 81 -5.98 14.94 4.96
N LEU A 82 -5.20 14.89 3.89
CA LEU A 82 -5.13 15.99 2.92
C LEU A 82 -6.48 16.22 2.25
N ARG A 83 -7.15 15.15 1.88
CA ARG A 83 -8.46 15.26 1.23
C ARG A 83 -9.51 15.85 2.17
N GLU A 84 -9.48 15.48 3.44
CA GLU A 84 -10.37 16.06 4.45
C GLU A 84 -10.15 17.58 4.62
N LYS A 85 -8.93 18.05 4.38
CA LYS A 85 -8.59 19.47 4.45
C LYS A 85 -8.86 20.22 3.15
N GLY A 86 -9.40 19.57 2.15
CA GLY A 86 -9.80 20.18 0.89
C GLY A 86 -8.87 19.96 -0.29
N ALA A 87 -7.80 19.19 -0.13
CA ALA A 87 -6.92 18.86 -1.25
C ALA A 87 -7.53 17.71 -2.06
N ASP A 88 -7.69 17.91 -3.37
CA ASP A 88 -8.25 16.91 -4.26
C ASP A 88 -7.15 15.95 -4.73
N VAL A 89 -6.64 15.13 -3.82
CA VAL A 89 -5.59 14.15 -4.09
C VAL A 89 -6.16 12.75 -4.16
N ASP A 90 -5.44 11.87 -4.86
CA ASP A 90 -5.82 10.46 -4.98
C ASP A 90 -5.51 9.74 -3.66
N THR A 91 -6.56 9.32 -2.96
CA THR A 91 -6.41 8.63 -1.67
C THR A 91 -5.94 7.19 -1.80
N ASP A 92 -5.86 6.65 -3.01
CA ASP A 92 -5.36 5.29 -3.23
C ASP A 92 -3.83 5.21 -3.25
N ALA A 93 -3.13 6.35 -3.26
CA ALA A 93 -1.69 6.37 -3.17
C ALA A 93 -1.25 5.82 -1.80
N ALA A 94 -0.50 4.74 -1.81
CA ALA A 94 -0.13 4.01 -0.60
C ALA A 94 1.38 3.96 -0.36
N THR A 95 2.19 4.34 -1.35
CA THR A 95 3.64 4.42 -1.21
C THR A 95 4.08 5.88 -1.23
N VAL A 96 5.29 6.14 -0.75
CA VAL A 96 5.85 7.50 -0.77
C VAL A 96 5.91 8.03 -2.19
N LYS A 97 6.32 7.20 -3.15
CA LYS A 97 6.39 7.61 -4.56
C LYS A 97 5.02 7.96 -5.11
N GLU A 98 4.02 7.12 -4.87
CA GLU A 98 2.65 7.36 -5.33
C GLU A 98 2.07 8.62 -4.71
N ALA A 99 2.31 8.83 -3.41
CA ALA A 99 1.84 10.01 -2.70
C ALA A 99 2.50 11.28 -3.25
N ALA A 100 3.82 11.24 -3.48
CA ALA A 100 4.54 12.38 -4.04
C ALA A 100 4.03 12.74 -5.43
N ASP A 101 3.80 11.74 -6.29
CA ASP A 101 3.27 11.95 -7.63
C ASP A 101 1.84 12.52 -7.59
N ALA A 102 1.01 12.04 -6.69
CA ALA A 102 -0.36 12.52 -6.54
C ALA A 102 -0.41 13.97 -6.04
N ILE A 103 0.42 14.31 -5.08
CA ILE A 103 0.52 15.69 -4.55
C ILE A 103 1.04 16.62 -5.63
N GLU A 104 2.07 16.23 -6.36
CA GLU A 104 2.63 17.03 -7.45
C GLU A 104 1.59 17.29 -8.52
N ARG A 105 0.83 16.27 -8.91
CA ARG A 105 -0.23 16.42 -9.90
C ARG A 105 -1.32 17.39 -9.43
N TRP A 106 -1.71 17.29 -8.18
CA TRP A 106 -2.69 18.19 -7.59
C TRP A 106 -2.19 19.63 -7.58
N LEU A 107 -0.92 19.85 -7.20
CA LEU A 107 -0.32 21.19 -7.20
C LEU A 107 -0.26 21.78 -8.61
N ARG A 108 0.13 21.00 -9.61
CA ARG A 108 0.17 21.46 -11.00
C ARG A 108 -1.22 21.88 -11.49
N ASN A 109 -2.23 21.08 -11.20
CA ASN A 109 -3.60 21.38 -11.62
C ASN A 109 -4.14 22.62 -10.92
N ARG A 110 -3.72 22.88 -9.69
CA ARG A 110 -4.12 24.05 -8.93
C ARG A 110 -3.45 25.33 -9.41
N LEU A 111 -2.19 25.22 -9.81
CA LEU A 111 -1.39 26.38 -10.25
C LEU A 111 -1.53 26.67 -11.74
N GLY A 112 -1.89 25.69 -12.50
CA GLY A 112 -2.05 25.79 -13.93
C GLY A 112 -3.45 26.02 -14.38
#